data_323e1d79e0dce1ab55152a7914f71ca1
#
_entry.id   323e1d79e0dce1ab55152a7914f71ca1
#
_cell.length_a   1.000
_cell.length_b   1.000
_cell.length_c   1.000
_cell.angle_alpha   90.00
_cell.angle_beta   90.00
_cell.angle_gamma   90.00
#
_symmetry.space_group_name_H-M   'P 1'
#
loop_
_entity.id
_entity.type
_entity.pdbx_description
1 polymer ?
#
loop_
_entity_poly.entity_id
_entity_poly.type
_entity_poly.pdbx_seq_one_letter_code
_entity_poly.pdbx_strand_id
1 'polypeptide(L)'
;MRVVICGGGVIGACTAYFLSRRDVEVIVVESTGVACAASGKAGGFLAMDWCSGGVLDALARRSFTLHAQLRDEIEGDWAYQRMTAYSGLVVSDRDARRRQRAKLDWLSDGV
;
A
#
# COMPACT_ATOMS: atom_id res chain seq x y z
N MET A 1 -8.22 26.54 13.41
CA MET A 1 -7.45 26.62 12.13
C MET A 1 -8.25 25.89 11.08
N ARG A 2 -8.32 26.45 9.86
CA ARG A 2 -9.00 25.80 8.72
C ARG A 2 -7.96 25.39 7.69
N VAL A 3 -8.05 24.16 7.18
CA VAL A 3 -7.16 23.60 6.15
C VAL A 3 -7.99 23.15 4.95
N VAL A 4 -7.56 23.54 3.76
CA VAL A 4 -8.15 23.08 2.50
C VAL A 4 -7.19 22.09 1.86
N ILE A 5 -7.71 20.90 1.52
CA ILE A 5 -6.96 19.82 0.89
C ILE A 5 -7.47 19.67 -0.55
N CYS A 6 -6.60 19.81 -1.53
CA CYS A 6 -6.91 19.59 -2.93
C CYS A 6 -6.65 18.14 -3.31
N GLY A 7 -7.72 17.43 -3.64
CA GLY A 7 -7.71 16.03 -4.07
C GLY A 7 -8.31 15.05 -3.07
N GLY A 8 -9.29 14.26 -3.55
CA GLY A 8 -10.02 13.23 -2.79
C GLY A 8 -9.44 11.82 -2.96
N GLY A 9 -8.15 11.68 -3.23
CA GLY A 9 -7.45 10.40 -3.22
C GLY A 9 -7.04 9.96 -1.82
N VAL A 10 -6.36 8.81 -1.70
CA VAL A 10 -5.95 8.24 -0.40
C VAL A 10 -5.12 9.21 0.43
N ILE A 11 -4.22 9.98 -0.19
CA ILE A 11 -3.37 10.94 0.52
C ILE A 11 -4.22 12.08 1.11
N GLY A 12 -5.13 12.66 0.32
CA GLY A 12 -6.03 13.71 0.78
C GLY A 12 -6.97 13.23 1.87
N ALA A 13 -7.59 12.07 1.69
CA ALA A 13 -8.49 11.47 2.66
C ALA A 13 -7.79 11.15 4.00
N CYS A 14 -6.61 10.51 3.97
CA CYS A 14 -5.84 10.26 5.18
C CYS A 14 -5.38 11.55 5.86
N THR A 15 -4.95 12.55 5.11
CA THR A 15 -4.58 13.86 5.66
C THR A 15 -5.77 14.51 6.35
N ALA A 16 -6.94 14.50 5.72
CA ALA A 16 -8.17 15.02 6.29
C ALA A 16 -8.54 14.29 7.59
N TYR A 17 -8.49 12.97 7.58
CA TYR A 17 -8.78 12.14 8.73
C TYR A 17 -7.88 12.48 9.93
N PHE A 18 -6.57 12.53 9.74
CA PHE A 18 -5.64 12.81 10.83
C PHE A 18 -5.69 14.26 11.33
N LEU A 19 -6.03 15.22 10.47
CA LEU A 19 -6.23 16.60 10.87
C LEU A 19 -7.54 16.79 11.64
N SER A 20 -8.61 16.15 11.23
CA SER A 20 -9.90 16.23 11.93
C SER A 20 -9.82 15.71 13.36
N ARG A 21 -8.95 14.74 13.63
CA ARG A 21 -8.69 14.23 14.99
C ARG A 21 -7.84 15.17 15.85
N ARG A 22 -7.44 16.33 15.32
CA ARG A 22 -6.63 17.37 16.02
C ARG A 22 -7.35 18.69 16.12
N ASP A 23 -8.68 18.68 16.13
CA ASP A 23 -9.53 19.85 16.17
C ASP A 23 -9.24 20.88 15.06
N VAL A 24 -8.87 20.40 13.89
CA VAL A 24 -8.66 21.21 12.69
C VAL A 24 -9.90 21.10 11.79
N GLU A 25 -10.48 22.24 11.42
CA GLU A 25 -11.53 22.27 10.41
C GLU A 25 -10.92 21.94 9.04
N VAL A 26 -11.40 20.87 8.39
CA VAL A 26 -10.86 20.39 7.13
C VAL A 26 -11.91 20.46 6.03
N ILE A 27 -11.52 21.01 4.89
CA ILE A 27 -12.30 21.00 3.66
C ILE A 27 -11.51 20.24 2.60
N VAL A 28 -12.11 19.20 2.02
CA VAL A 28 -11.54 18.50 0.87
C VAL A 28 -12.23 18.97 -0.40
N VAL A 29 -11.44 19.41 -1.37
CA VAL A 29 -11.90 19.83 -2.69
C VAL A 29 -11.41 18.83 -3.72
N GLU A 30 -12.35 18.23 -4.45
CA GLU A 30 -12.06 17.24 -5.49
C GLU A 30 -12.77 17.65 -6.79
N SER A 31 -12.04 17.60 -7.91
CA SER A 31 -12.53 18.09 -9.21
C SER A 31 -13.40 17.10 -9.97
N THR A 32 -13.26 15.80 -9.71
CA THR A 32 -13.88 14.74 -10.54
C THR A 32 -14.75 13.81 -9.70
N GLY A 33 -14.19 13.31 -8.60
CA GLY A 33 -14.85 12.37 -7.70
C GLY A 33 -13.83 11.67 -6.82
N VAL A 34 -14.29 11.17 -5.68
CA VAL A 34 -13.43 10.50 -4.70
C VAL A 34 -12.77 9.28 -5.33
N ALA A 35 -11.46 9.18 -5.17
CA ALA A 35 -10.62 8.08 -5.67
C ALA A 35 -10.67 7.86 -7.20
N CYS A 36 -11.11 8.81 -8.02
CA CYS A 36 -11.22 8.63 -9.47
C CYS A 36 -9.88 8.54 -10.22
N ALA A 37 -8.78 8.90 -9.59
CA ALA A 37 -7.43 8.85 -10.17
C ALA A 37 -6.64 7.64 -9.66
N ALA A 38 -5.36 7.82 -9.33
CA ALA A 38 -4.44 6.74 -8.94
C ALA A 38 -4.95 5.87 -7.78
N SER A 39 -5.62 6.46 -6.79
CA SER A 39 -6.11 5.72 -5.63
C SER A 39 -7.15 4.66 -5.98
N GLY A 40 -8.11 4.99 -6.86
CA GLY A 40 -9.14 4.02 -7.26
C GLY A 40 -8.71 3.07 -8.38
N LYS A 41 -7.52 3.30 -8.96
CA LYS A 41 -6.92 2.44 -9.99
C LYS A 41 -5.75 1.62 -9.44
N ALA A 42 -5.48 1.72 -8.15
CA ALA A 42 -4.43 0.95 -7.50
C ALA A 42 -4.82 -0.54 -7.43
N GLY A 43 -3.84 -1.43 -7.55
CA GLY A 43 -4.06 -2.87 -7.42
C GLY A 43 -4.36 -3.34 -5.99
N GLY A 44 -4.39 -2.44 -5.01
CA GLY A 44 -4.70 -2.76 -3.62
C GLY A 44 -3.62 -3.53 -2.88
N PHE A 45 -2.43 -3.62 -3.45
CA PHE A 45 -1.33 -4.40 -2.88
C PHE A 45 -0.52 -3.56 -1.89
N LEU A 46 -0.35 -4.07 -0.68
CA LEU A 46 0.51 -3.47 0.33
C LEU A 46 1.68 -4.40 0.61
N ALA A 47 2.90 -3.90 0.44
CA ALA A 47 4.12 -4.66 0.69
C ALA A 47 4.96 -3.98 1.77
N MET A 48 5.40 -4.77 2.75
CA MET A 48 6.16 -4.26 3.88
C MET A 48 7.63 -4.01 3.54
N ASP A 49 8.20 -4.82 2.68
CA ASP A 49 9.65 -4.97 2.53
C ASP A 49 10.19 -4.58 1.13
N TRP A 50 9.34 -4.15 0.21
CA TRP A 50 9.79 -3.76 -1.14
C TRP A 50 10.76 -2.59 -1.18
N CYS A 51 10.76 -1.76 -0.13
CA CYS A 51 11.69 -0.64 0.01
C CYS A 51 12.86 -0.94 0.95
N SER A 52 13.06 -2.21 1.36
CA SER A 52 14.07 -2.60 2.33
C SER A 52 15.48 -2.19 1.89
N GLY A 53 16.20 -1.54 2.82
CA GLY A 53 17.53 -0.99 2.58
C GLY A 53 17.57 0.31 1.79
N GLY A 54 16.42 0.83 1.33
CA GLY A 54 16.31 2.11 0.65
C GLY A 54 15.92 3.27 1.58
N VAL A 55 15.98 4.49 1.07
CA VAL A 55 15.62 5.71 1.80
C VAL A 55 14.14 5.75 2.24
N LEU A 56 13.30 4.97 1.59
CA LEU A 56 11.86 4.89 1.89
C LEU A 56 11.50 3.73 2.83
N ASP A 57 12.44 2.91 3.29
CA ASP A 57 12.16 1.71 4.08
C ASP A 57 11.35 2.04 5.35
N ALA A 58 11.79 3.00 6.14
CA ALA A 58 11.09 3.38 7.37
C ALA A 58 9.66 3.89 7.10
N LEU A 59 9.47 4.68 6.04
CA LEU A 59 8.16 5.18 5.63
C LEU A 59 7.26 4.04 5.18
N ALA A 60 7.77 3.13 4.35
CA ALA A 60 7.01 1.99 3.84
C ALA A 60 6.52 1.08 4.98
N ARG A 61 7.40 0.73 5.92
CA ARG A 61 7.05 -0.09 7.09
C ARG A 61 6.04 0.59 7.99
N ARG A 62 6.22 1.89 8.25
CA ARG A 62 5.25 2.66 9.05
C ARG A 62 3.89 2.71 8.36
N SER A 63 3.86 2.97 7.04
CA SER A 63 2.62 3.01 6.26
C SER A 63 1.92 1.65 6.22
N PHE A 64 2.68 0.57 6.06
CA PHE A 64 2.14 -0.80 6.09
C PHE A 64 1.43 -1.10 7.43
N THR A 65 2.08 -0.78 8.55
CA THR A 65 1.50 -0.95 9.90
C THR A 65 0.26 -0.08 10.08
N LEU A 66 0.32 1.16 9.58
CA LEU A 66 -0.78 2.11 9.71
C LEU A 66 -2.03 1.68 8.96
N HIS A 67 -1.91 1.03 7.81
CA HIS A 67 -3.05 0.47 7.09
C HIS A 67 -3.81 -0.57 7.92
N ALA A 68 -3.09 -1.45 8.62
CA ALA A 68 -3.71 -2.41 9.52
C ALA A 68 -4.45 -1.72 10.68
N GLN A 69 -3.84 -0.70 11.28
CA GLN A 69 -4.44 0.06 12.38
C GLN A 69 -5.70 0.82 11.91
N LEU A 70 -5.64 1.48 10.76
CA LEU A 70 -6.77 2.23 10.23
C LEU A 70 -7.97 1.34 9.92
N ARG A 71 -7.73 0.11 9.46
CA ARG A 71 -8.80 -0.88 9.24
C ARG A 71 -9.55 -1.19 10.53
N ASP A 72 -8.85 -1.25 11.66
CA ASP A 72 -9.45 -1.52 12.96
C ASP A 72 -10.09 -0.28 13.59
N GLU A 73 -9.59 0.92 13.27
CA GLU A 73 -10.08 2.18 13.82
C GLU A 73 -11.27 2.78 13.07
N ILE A 74 -11.37 2.55 11.79
CA ILE A 74 -12.40 3.14 10.93
C ILE A 74 -13.40 2.06 10.54
N GLU A 75 -14.66 2.23 10.90
CA GLU A 75 -15.74 1.32 10.49
C GLU A 75 -15.89 1.25 8.98
N GLY A 76 -16.05 0.06 8.43
CA GLY A 76 -16.27 -0.16 7.00
C GLY A 76 -15.88 -1.56 6.57
N ASP A 77 -16.35 -1.96 5.39
CA ASP A 77 -15.89 -3.18 4.72
C ASP A 77 -14.67 -2.84 3.85
N TRP A 78 -13.49 -3.02 4.40
CA TRP A 78 -12.22 -2.71 3.73
C TRP A 78 -11.70 -3.84 2.87
N ALA A 79 -12.29 -5.04 2.94
CA ALA A 79 -11.77 -6.27 2.36
C ALA A 79 -10.26 -6.46 2.64
N TYR A 80 -9.78 -5.90 3.75
CA TYR A 80 -8.38 -5.94 4.13
C TYR A 80 -8.02 -7.34 4.64
N GLN A 81 -7.10 -7.99 3.93
CA GLN A 81 -6.65 -9.33 4.28
C GLN A 81 -5.13 -9.38 4.35
N ARG A 82 -4.64 -10.12 5.33
CA ARG A 82 -3.23 -10.49 5.38
C ARG A 82 -3.00 -11.69 4.46
N MET A 83 -2.03 -11.57 3.55
CA MET A 83 -1.69 -12.63 2.62
C MET A 83 -0.18 -12.82 2.54
N THR A 84 0.22 -14.00 2.09
CA THR A 84 1.60 -14.28 1.73
C THR A 84 1.77 -14.04 0.24
N ALA A 85 2.75 -13.22 -0.12
CA ALA A 85 3.09 -12.95 -1.51
C ALA A 85 4.49 -13.49 -1.83
N TYR A 86 4.64 -14.01 -3.02
CA TYR A 86 5.92 -14.46 -3.55
C TYR A 86 6.28 -13.60 -4.75
N SER A 87 7.52 -13.17 -4.82
CA SER A 87 8.07 -12.52 -6.00
C SER A 87 9.13 -13.40 -6.64
N GLY A 88 9.14 -13.45 -7.95
CA GLY A 88 10.11 -14.24 -8.70
C GLY A 88 10.58 -13.50 -9.93
N LEU A 89 11.78 -13.82 -10.38
CA LEU A 89 12.34 -13.34 -11.64
C LEU A 89 12.32 -14.49 -12.65
N VAL A 90 11.68 -14.28 -13.78
CA VAL A 90 11.76 -15.20 -14.90
C VAL A 90 13.00 -14.86 -15.70
N VAL A 91 13.93 -15.81 -15.80
CA VAL A 91 15.18 -15.65 -16.54
C VAL A 91 15.29 -16.72 -17.62
N SER A 92 15.79 -16.36 -18.79
CA SER A 92 16.05 -17.29 -19.89
C SER A 92 17.36 -18.06 -19.74
N ASP A 93 18.29 -17.55 -18.92
CA ASP A 93 19.60 -18.16 -18.70
C ASP A 93 19.54 -19.25 -17.63
N ARG A 94 20.05 -20.46 -17.99
CA ARG A 94 20.10 -21.62 -17.08
C ARG A 94 20.99 -21.39 -15.85
N ASP A 95 22.03 -20.59 -15.96
CA ASP A 95 22.95 -20.32 -14.86
C ASP A 95 22.37 -19.32 -13.85
N ALA A 96 21.56 -18.40 -14.30
CA ALA A 96 20.80 -17.51 -13.44
C ALA A 96 19.72 -18.26 -12.65
N ARG A 97 19.09 -19.29 -13.23
CA ARG A 97 18.10 -20.18 -12.57
C ARG A 97 18.68 -20.90 -11.34
N ARG A 98 19.96 -21.24 -11.35
CA ARG A 98 20.62 -21.92 -10.22
C ARG A 98 20.84 -21.03 -9.00
N ARG A 99 20.88 -19.72 -9.18
CA ARG A 99 21.18 -18.76 -8.11
C ARG A 99 19.96 -18.31 -7.30
N GLN A 100 18.75 -18.59 -7.77
CA GLN A 100 17.50 -18.09 -7.18
C GLN A 100 16.45 -19.19 -6.94
N ARG A 101 16.84 -20.36 -6.48
CA ARG A 101 15.86 -21.38 -6.06
C ARG A 101 15.22 -21.00 -4.73
N ALA A 102 14.09 -20.32 -4.78
CA ALA A 102 13.13 -20.38 -3.68
C ALA A 102 12.47 -21.77 -3.74
N LYS A 103 12.67 -22.63 -2.74
CA LYS A 103 11.86 -23.83 -2.56
C LYS A 103 10.45 -23.38 -2.19
N LEU A 104 9.54 -23.43 -3.13
CA LEU A 104 8.12 -23.25 -2.89
C LEU A 104 7.50 -24.65 -3.02
N ASP A 105 6.88 -25.13 -1.95
CA ASP A 105 6.34 -26.49 -1.86
C ASP A 105 5.27 -26.81 -2.92
N TRP A 106 4.73 -25.78 -3.58
CA TRP A 106 3.74 -25.89 -4.64
C TRP A 106 4.30 -25.66 -6.05
N LEU A 107 5.58 -25.32 -6.19
CA LEU A 107 6.22 -25.12 -7.48
C LEU A 107 6.94 -26.41 -7.88
N SER A 108 6.61 -26.97 -9.04
CA SER A 108 7.30 -28.14 -9.56
C SER A 108 8.77 -27.85 -9.84
N ASP A 109 9.65 -28.81 -9.61
CA ASP A 109 11.12 -28.70 -9.74
C ASP A 109 11.60 -28.37 -11.17
N GLY A 110 10.72 -28.16 -12.11
CA GLY A 110 11.01 -27.97 -13.53
C GLY A 110 10.71 -26.58 -14.10
N VAL A 111 10.31 -25.62 -13.28
CA VAL A 111 10.00 -24.25 -13.73
C VAL A 111 11.12 -23.28 -13.39
#